data_7ff92792604ac64d361db054ed0b9797
#
_entry.id   7ff92792604ac64d361db054ed0b9797
#
_cell.length_a   1.000
_cell.length_b   1.000
_cell.length_c   1.000
_cell.angle_alpha   90.00
_cell.angle_beta   90.00
_cell.angle_gamma   90.00
#
_symmetry.space_group_name_H-M   'P 1'
#
loop_
_entity.id
_entity.type
_entity.pdbx_description
1 polymer ?
#
loop_
_entity_poly.entity_id
_entity_poly.type
_entity_poly.pdbx_seq_one_letter_code
_entity_poly.pdbx_strand_id
1 'polypeptide(L)'
;RELDIVSGATVTIMIIDDTIVRAAIRVMRTRGVGGLVDASADKNRVTYSVRKELDEKLNWMTMLGDGSVRRRMISVGDINAAFESAGKTLAAGRPEPGPDGDAFVDFYIANGSIPSIGHSLLGEQEYKNMLASLKPGEQAILMAGSGRYSFKGSGYVRGGIFDRIQLIQGDYSVRFRDKEHKRLADFAADGSPHLAETGLFVVPADSGFDPALPWRIQLLVHRAIGPIKKEFLTFDVGYVTPPRFLEKHMPKAATSDNALTDSAAGPARTGDPLWMKIWISKIPDIIILGLGLTVLTAMFFFQDWLAKRPVLTDRLRLAFLTYTVLWIGFYAQAQLSIVNVLTFAGSIMHGFHWDFFLLEPLIFILWGSVAASLLFWGRGVYCGWLCPFGALQELLNRIAKIFKVPQITVPWALHERAW
;
A
#
# COMPACT_ATOMS: atom_id res chain seq x y z
N ARG A 1 -3.43 0.27 20.45
CA ARG A 1 -2.92 1.38 19.62
C ARG A 1 -4.12 2.27 19.29
N GLU A 2 -4.21 3.41 19.92
CA GLU A 2 -5.24 4.41 19.63
C GLU A 2 -4.81 5.15 18.35
N LEU A 3 -5.61 5.03 17.31
CA LEU A 3 -5.48 5.85 16.10
C LEU A 3 -6.25 7.15 16.34
N ASP A 4 -5.60 8.28 16.21
CA ASP A 4 -6.25 9.57 16.20
C ASP A 4 -7.26 9.64 15.06
N ILE A 5 -8.54 9.80 15.40
CA ILE A 5 -9.63 9.83 14.45
C ILE A 5 -9.68 11.20 13.80
N VAL A 6 -9.20 11.31 12.58
CA VAL A 6 -9.40 12.52 11.75
C VAL A 6 -10.80 12.46 11.15
N SER A 7 -11.63 13.42 11.46
CA SER A 7 -13.01 13.53 10.96
C SER A 7 -13.05 13.46 9.42
N GLY A 8 -13.79 12.49 8.86
CA GLY A 8 -13.98 12.27 7.44
C GLY A 8 -12.93 11.37 6.74
N ALA A 9 -11.78 11.08 7.37
CA ALA A 9 -10.70 10.28 6.80
C ALA A 9 -10.42 8.97 7.56
N THR A 10 -11.25 8.60 8.52
CA THR A 10 -10.98 7.46 9.43
C THR A 10 -10.75 6.15 8.70
N VAL A 11 -11.58 5.84 7.69
CA VAL A 11 -11.41 4.61 6.89
C VAL A 11 -10.10 4.64 6.13
N THR A 12 -9.75 5.77 5.53
CA THR A 12 -8.48 5.96 4.80
C THR A 12 -7.28 5.78 5.71
N ILE A 13 -7.32 6.33 6.92
CA ILE A 13 -6.25 6.18 7.93
C ILE A 13 -6.11 4.73 8.37
N MET A 14 -7.21 4.03 8.66
CA MET A 14 -7.18 2.60 9.00
C MET A 14 -6.60 1.75 7.86
N ILE A 15 -6.94 2.08 6.61
CA ILE A 15 -6.40 1.42 5.41
C ILE A 15 -4.90 1.61 5.31
N ILE A 16 -4.43 2.84 5.46
CA ILE A 16 -3.01 3.19 5.36
C ILE A 16 -2.22 2.49 6.48
N ASP A 17 -2.71 2.54 7.72
CA ASP A 17 -2.06 1.89 8.86
C ASP A 17 -1.95 0.37 8.66
N ASP A 18 -3.04 -0.31 8.29
CA ASP A 18 -3.04 -1.75 8.01
C ASP A 18 -2.08 -2.12 6.87
N THR A 19 -2.07 -1.33 5.80
CA THR A 19 -1.18 -1.54 4.64
C THR A 19 0.30 -1.37 5.03
N ILE A 20 0.62 -0.33 5.80
CA ILE A 20 2.00 -0.08 6.27
C ILE A 20 2.45 -1.20 7.21
N VAL A 21 1.62 -1.58 8.18
CA VAL A 21 1.96 -2.63 9.15
C VAL A 21 2.18 -3.97 8.45
N ARG A 22 1.32 -4.36 7.51
CA ARG A 22 1.48 -5.60 6.75
C ARG A 22 2.71 -5.58 5.85
N ALA A 23 2.97 -4.46 5.17
CA ALA A 23 4.19 -4.30 4.38
C ALA A 23 5.44 -4.42 5.25
N ALA A 24 5.45 -3.80 6.43
CA ALA A 24 6.54 -3.90 7.38
C ALA A 24 6.75 -5.36 7.87
N ILE A 25 5.67 -6.06 8.26
CA ILE A 25 5.72 -7.46 8.68
C ILE A 25 6.30 -8.33 7.55
N ARG A 26 5.88 -8.11 6.30
CA ARG A 26 6.40 -8.83 5.13
C ARG A 26 7.91 -8.63 4.99
N VAL A 27 8.36 -7.38 5.03
CA VAL A 27 9.80 -7.06 4.95
C VAL A 27 10.58 -7.66 6.12
N MET A 28 10.04 -7.62 7.34
CA MET A 28 10.66 -8.24 8.50
C MET A 28 10.77 -9.77 8.35
N ARG A 29 9.72 -10.41 7.85
CA ARG A 29 9.68 -11.87 7.63
C ARG A 29 10.65 -12.30 6.54
N THR A 30 10.67 -11.64 5.38
CA THR A 30 11.63 -11.96 4.29
C THR A 30 13.09 -11.73 4.68
N ARG A 31 13.29 -10.93 5.72
CA ARG A 31 14.64 -10.63 6.26
C ARG A 31 14.99 -11.37 7.54
N GLY A 32 14.10 -12.20 8.06
CA GLY A 32 14.29 -12.94 9.32
C GLY A 32 14.46 -12.04 10.55
N VAL A 33 13.94 -10.79 10.50
CA VAL A 33 14.03 -9.83 11.59
C VAL A 33 12.90 -10.06 12.60
N GLY A 34 13.21 -9.91 13.90
CA GLY A 34 12.21 -10.03 14.96
C GLY A 34 11.70 -11.45 15.22
N GLY A 35 12.47 -12.48 14.83
CA GLY A 35 12.08 -13.89 15.01
C GLY A 35 11.00 -14.36 14.02
N LEU A 36 10.61 -13.50 13.06
CA LEU A 36 9.68 -13.86 12.01
C LEU A 36 10.43 -14.61 10.90
N VAL A 37 10.24 -15.92 10.83
CA VAL A 37 10.83 -16.76 9.78
C VAL A 37 9.90 -16.78 8.58
N ASP A 38 10.45 -16.66 7.38
CA ASP A 38 9.69 -16.84 6.15
C ASP A 38 9.29 -18.31 6.00
N ALA A 39 8.00 -18.59 6.19
CA ALA A 39 7.47 -19.94 6.07
C ALA A 39 7.59 -20.49 4.62
N SER A 40 7.87 -19.65 3.63
CA SER A 40 8.12 -20.05 2.24
C SER A 40 9.54 -20.58 2.01
N ALA A 41 10.46 -20.33 2.95
CA ALA A 41 11.87 -20.78 2.85
C ALA A 41 12.05 -22.28 3.13
N ASP A 42 11.06 -22.97 3.65
CA ASP A 42 11.12 -24.40 3.89
C ASP A 42 10.89 -25.20 2.60
N LYS A 43 11.99 -25.56 1.95
CA LYS A 43 11.99 -26.37 0.70
C LYS A 43 11.35 -27.75 0.85
N ASN A 44 11.12 -28.22 2.07
CA ASN A 44 10.47 -29.50 2.36
C ASN A 44 8.96 -29.40 2.59
N ARG A 45 8.36 -28.22 2.39
CA ARG A 45 6.94 -28.02 2.63
C ARG A 45 6.11 -28.64 1.52
N VAL A 46 5.10 -29.39 1.91
CA VAL A 46 4.06 -29.87 1.00
C VAL A 46 3.32 -28.66 0.43
N THR A 47 3.29 -28.55 -0.88
CA THR A 47 2.52 -27.51 -1.59
C THR A 47 1.20 -28.08 -2.08
N TYR A 48 0.19 -27.25 -2.13
CA TYR A 48 -1.13 -27.60 -2.64
C TYR A 48 -1.44 -26.74 -3.86
N SER A 49 -2.08 -27.33 -4.86
CA SER A 49 -2.64 -26.60 -6.00
C SER A 49 -4.11 -26.95 -6.18
N VAL A 50 -4.85 -26.08 -6.82
CA VAL A 50 -6.26 -26.31 -7.14
C VAL A 50 -6.36 -27.29 -8.31
N ARG A 51 -7.16 -28.34 -8.15
CA ARG A 51 -7.49 -29.28 -9.22
C ARG A 51 -8.36 -28.61 -10.27
N LYS A 52 -7.83 -28.38 -11.45
CA LYS A 52 -8.54 -27.74 -12.57
C LYS A 52 -9.41 -28.71 -13.36
N GLU A 53 -9.16 -30.01 -13.25
CA GLU A 53 -9.83 -31.06 -14.00
C GLU A 53 -11.15 -31.51 -13.35
N LEU A 54 -11.36 -31.19 -12.06
CA LEU A 54 -12.56 -31.58 -11.33
C LEU A 54 -13.63 -30.50 -11.53
N ASP A 55 -14.64 -30.84 -12.37
CA ASP A 55 -15.78 -29.97 -12.65
C ASP A 55 -17.10 -30.76 -12.41
N GLU A 56 -17.52 -30.78 -11.16
CA GLU A 56 -18.74 -31.45 -10.70
C GLU A 56 -19.82 -30.41 -10.41
N LYS A 57 -21.04 -30.64 -10.85
CA LYS A 57 -22.17 -29.78 -10.51
C LYS A 57 -22.65 -30.08 -9.09
N LEU A 58 -22.59 -29.10 -8.21
CA LEU A 58 -22.90 -29.16 -6.80
C LEU A 58 -24.19 -28.40 -6.48
N ASN A 59 -25.00 -28.91 -5.58
CA ASN A 59 -26.11 -28.15 -5.04
C ASN A 59 -25.69 -27.27 -3.86
N TRP A 60 -26.51 -26.28 -3.53
CA TRP A 60 -26.25 -25.29 -2.50
C TRP A 60 -25.97 -25.91 -1.13
N MET A 61 -26.78 -26.89 -0.71
CA MET A 61 -26.66 -27.53 0.60
C MET A 61 -25.36 -28.33 0.73
N THR A 62 -24.93 -28.99 -0.33
CA THR A 62 -23.64 -29.69 -0.38
C THR A 62 -22.47 -28.70 -0.23
N MET A 63 -22.53 -27.59 -0.94
CA MET A 63 -21.49 -26.56 -0.89
C MET A 63 -21.40 -25.88 0.49
N LEU A 64 -22.52 -25.69 1.16
CA LEU A 64 -22.51 -25.21 2.55
C LEU A 64 -21.95 -26.26 3.51
N GLY A 65 -22.33 -27.54 3.32
CA GLY A 65 -21.91 -28.63 4.21
C GLY A 65 -20.43 -28.94 4.12
N ASP A 66 -19.84 -28.92 2.93
CA ASP A 66 -18.41 -29.22 2.73
C ASP A 66 -17.51 -27.99 2.84
N GLY A 67 -18.09 -26.78 2.97
CA GLY A 67 -17.39 -25.52 3.09
C GLY A 67 -16.91 -24.91 1.78
N SER A 68 -17.38 -25.40 0.62
CA SER A 68 -17.20 -24.74 -0.69
C SER A 68 -17.81 -23.34 -0.73
N VAL A 69 -18.92 -23.16 0.00
CA VAL A 69 -19.49 -21.87 0.34
C VAL A 69 -19.41 -21.69 1.86
N ARG A 70 -18.80 -20.63 2.32
CA ARG A 70 -18.76 -20.26 3.74
C ARG A 70 -19.78 -19.19 4.04
N ARG A 71 -20.56 -19.41 5.08
CA ARG A 71 -21.55 -18.49 5.59
C ARG A 71 -21.13 -17.90 6.92
N ARG A 72 -21.32 -16.62 7.11
CA ARG A 72 -21.22 -15.94 8.40
C ARG A 72 -22.43 -15.04 8.59
N MET A 73 -23.31 -15.44 9.48
CA MET A 73 -24.39 -14.58 9.95
C MET A 73 -23.94 -13.82 11.19
N ILE A 74 -24.18 -12.52 11.19
CA ILE A 74 -23.98 -11.62 12.33
C ILE A 74 -25.37 -11.05 12.64
N SER A 75 -25.87 -11.30 13.83
CA SER A 75 -27.17 -10.82 14.26
C SER A 75 -27.10 -9.39 14.82
N VAL A 76 -28.26 -8.76 15.05
CA VAL A 76 -28.38 -7.47 15.71
C VAL A 76 -27.82 -7.56 17.14
N GLY A 77 -28.09 -8.64 17.86
CA GLY A 77 -27.55 -8.88 19.19
C GLY A 77 -26.02 -9.01 19.18
N ASP A 78 -25.45 -9.79 18.23
CA ASP A 78 -23.99 -9.93 18.08
C ASP A 78 -23.30 -8.61 17.88
N ILE A 79 -23.86 -7.74 17.01
CA ILE A 79 -23.26 -6.44 16.71
C ILE A 79 -23.32 -5.50 17.92
N ASN A 80 -24.43 -5.53 18.66
CA ASN A 80 -24.58 -4.72 19.87
C ASN A 80 -23.58 -5.16 20.95
N ALA A 81 -23.52 -6.45 21.24
CA ALA A 81 -22.56 -7.02 22.19
C ALA A 81 -21.10 -6.78 21.79
N ALA A 82 -20.78 -6.81 20.48
CA ALA A 82 -19.43 -6.56 19.99
C ALA A 82 -18.98 -5.10 20.25
N PHE A 83 -19.86 -4.11 20.06
CA PHE A 83 -19.53 -2.71 20.38
C PHE A 83 -19.34 -2.48 21.88
N GLU A 84 -20.11 -3.17 22.73
CA GLU A 84 -19.95 -3.12 24.19
C GLU A 84 -18.62 -3.74 24.63
N SER A 85 -18.34 -4.94 24.16
CA SER A 85 -17.11 -5.68 24.52
C SER A 85 -15.83 -5.00 24.04
N ALA A 86 -15.91 -4.26 22.94
CA ALA A 86 -14.79 -3.46 22.41
C ALA A 86 -14.54 -2.16 23.20
N GLY A 87 -15.31 -1.88 24.27
CA GLY A 87 -15.17 -0.67 25.08
C GLY A 87 -15.57 0.63 24.38
N LYS A 88 -16.31 0.53 23.25
CA LYS A 88 -16.76 1.68 22.45
C LYS A 88 -18.05 2.27 23.02
N THR A 89 -17.95 2.92 24.18
CA THR A 89 -19.09 3.39 24.98
C THR A 89 -20.07 4.27 24.21
N LEU A 90 -19.59 5.17 23.35
CA LEU A 90 -20.45 6.05 22.55
C LEU A 90 -21.26 5.28 21.50
N ALA A 91 -20.68 4.23 20.92
CA ALA A 91 -21.37 3.37 19.97
C ALA A 91 -22.29 2.38 20.68
N ALA A 92 -21.90 1.85 21.84
CA ALA A 92 -22.72 0.98 22.66
C ALA A 92 -24.00 1.70 23.16
N GLY A 93 -23.91 2.99 23.49
CA GLY A 93 -25.07 3.82 23.83
C GLY A 93 -26.06 4.09 22.69
N ARG A 94 -25.79 3.61 21.47
CA ARG A 94 -26.66 3.71 20.30
C ARG A 94 -26.83 2.36 19.63
N PRO A 95 -27.51 1.40 20.30
CA PRO A 95 -27.66 0.05 19.77
C PRO A 95 -28.41 0.03 18.44
N GLU A 96 -28.09 -0.96 17.62
CA GLU A 96 -28.85 -1.24 16.40
C GLU A 96 -30.26 -1.65 16.78
N PRO A 97 -31.30 -1.04 16.21
CA PRO A 97 -32.69 -1.30 16.59
C PRO A 97 -33.16 -2.64 16.02
N GLY A 98 -34.03 -3.33 16.75
CA GLY A 98 -34.73 -4.54 16.33
C GLY A 98 -34.43 -5.74 17.21
N PRO A 99 -35.05 -6.89 16.93
CA PRO A 99 -34.83 -8.13 17.67
C PRO A 99 -33.39 -8.62 17.54
N ASP A 100 -32.81 -9.12 18.64
CA ASP A 100 -31.43 -9.59 18.69
C ASP A 100 -31.12 -10.73 17.70
N GLY A 101 -32.13 -11.55 17.38
CA GLY A 101 -31.99 -12.64 16.42
C GLY A 101 -32.05 -12.25 14.94
N ASP A 102 -32.45 -11.02 14.63
CA ASP A 102 -32.53 -10.56 13.26
C ASP A 102 -31.13 -10.50 12.61
N ALA A 103 -31.07 -10.86 11.31
CA ALA A 103 -29.83 -10.76 10.55
C ALA A 103 -29.45 -9.30 10.34
N PHE A 104 -28.38 -8.84 10.99
CA PHE A 104 -27.73 -7.58 10.66
C PHE A 104 -27.00 -7.72 9.31
N VAL A 105 -26.18 -8.77 9.14
CA VAL A 105 -25.64 -9.18 7.86
C VAL A 105 -25.51 -10.72 7.81
N ASP A 106 -26.02 -11.33 6.77
CA ASP A 106 -25.84 -12.76 6.44
C ASP A 106 -24.95 -12.83 5.20
N PHE A 107 -23.69 -13.18 5.39
CA PHE A 107 -22.63 -13.03 4.40
C PHE A 107 -22.08 -14.37 3.95
N TYR A 108 -21.93 -14.53 2.65
CA TYR A 108 -21.48 -15.76 1.99
C TYR A 108 -20.25 -15.47 1.13
N ILE A 109 -19.26 -16.35 1.19
CA ILE A 109 -18.05 -16.28 0.37
C ILE A 109 -17.73 -17.63 -0.25
N ALA A 110 -17.20 -17.62 -1.47
CA ALA A 110 -16.76 -18.81 -2.18
C ALA A 110 -15.59 -18.49 -3.13
N ASN A 111 -14.79 -19.51 -3.43
CA ASN A 111 -13.73 -19.38 -4.43
C ASN A 111 -14.29 -19.73 -5.83
N GLY A 112 -14.60 -18.72 -6.63
CA GLY A 112 -15.14 -18.88 -7.98
C GLY A 112 -14.14 -19.41 -9.00
N SER A 113 -12.84 -19.38 -8.71
CA SER A 113 -11.81 -19.94 -9.59
C SER A 113 -11.70 -21.46 -9.54
N ILE A 114 -12.32 -22.10 -8.56
CA ILE A 114 -12.40 -23.56 -8.48
C ILE A 114 -13.52 -24.02 -9.43
N PRO A 115 -13.24 -24.86 -10.46
CA PRO A 115 -14.21 -25.16 -11.51
C PRO A 115 -15.58 -25.65 -10.99
N SER A 116 -15.61 -26.64 -10.12
CA SER A 116 -16.88 -27.17 -9.58
C SER A 116 -17.67 -26.12 -8.80
N ILE A 117 -17.01 -25.22 -8.06
CA ILE A 117 -17.66 -24.18 -7.26
C ILE A 117 -18.14 -23.05 -8.17
N GLY A 118 -17.23 -22.53 -9.01
CA GLY A 118 -17.56 -21.44 -9.93
C GLY A 118 -18.67 -21.80 -10.91
N HIS A 119 -18.59 -22.97 -11.52
CA HIS A 119 -19.60 -23.47 -12.47
C HIS A 119 -20.96 -23.67 -11.79
N SER A 120 -20.97 -24.27 -10.59
CA SER A 120 -22.22 -24.49 -9.85
C SER A 120 -22.91 -23.19 -9.42
N LEU A 121 -22.12 -22.18 -8.97
CA LEU A 121 -22.67 -20.92 -8.49
C LEU A 121 -23.03 -19.94 -9.61
N LEU A 122 -22.28 -19.93 -10.71
CA LEU A 122 -22.48 -18.99 -11.81
C LEU A 122 -23.35 -19.56 -12.93
N GLY A 123 -23.43 -20.87 -13.06
CA GLY A 123 -23.99 -21.54 -14.21
C GLY A 123 -23.04 -21.49 -15.43
N GLU A 124 -23.39 -22.28 -16.46
CA GLU A 124 -22.53 -22.51 -17.64
C GLU A 124 -22.08 -21.22 -18.33
N GLN A 125 -23.03 -20.34 -18.66
CA GLN A 125 -22.75 -19.17 -19.47
C GLN A 125 -21.93 -18.12 -18.70
N GLU A 126 -22.33 -17.85 -17.46
CA GLU A 126 -21.66 -16.82 -16.66
C GLU A 126 -20.27 -17.29 -16.21
N TYR A 127 -20.10 -18.59 -15.96
CA TYR A 127 -18.79 -19.16 -15.66
C TYR A 127 -17.84 -19.05 -16.86
N LYS A 128 -18.30 -19.33 -18.08
CA LYS A 128 -17.50 -19.10 -19.30
C LYS A 128 -17.14 -17.63 -19.50
N ASN A 129 -18.08 -16.73 -19.27
CA ASN A 129 -17.85 -15.29 -19.35
C ASN A 129 -16.79 -14.85 -18.34
N MET A 130 -16.85 -15.37 -17.12
CA MET A 130 -15.86 -15.11 -16.08
C MET A 130 -14.47 -15.56 -16.53
N LEU A 131 -14.33 -16.83 -16.98
CA LEU A 131 -13.04 -17.35 -17.43
C LEU A 131 -12.44 -16.54 -18.59
N ALA A 132 -13.29 -16.10 -19.53
CA ALA A 132 -12.85 -15.28 -20.66
C ALA A 132 -12.42 -13.86 -20.23
N SER A 133 -12.93 -13.35 -19.12
CA SER A 133 -12.59 -12.01 -18.61
C SER A 133 -11.34 -11.97 -17.72
N LEU A 134 -10.97 -13.09 -17.12
CA LEU A 134 -9.82 -13.19 -16.23
C LEU A 134 -8.50 -13.20 -17.03
N LYS A 135 -7.57 -12.40 -16.61
CA LYS A 135 -6.19 -12.43 -17.13
C LYS A 135 -5.38 -13.56 -16.48
N PRO A 136 -4.28 -13.99 -17.09
CA PRO A 136 -3.42 -15.02 -16.51
C PRO A 136 -2.99 -14.65 -15.08
N GLY A 137 -3.24 -15.54 -14.12
CA GLY A 137 -2.90 -15.34 -12.71
C GLY A 137 -3.96 -14.63 -11.86
N GLU A 138 -4.99 -14.01 -12.47
CA GLU A 138 -6.10 -13.44 -11.73
C GLU A 138 -7.01 -14.57 -11.18
N GLN A 139 -7.64 -14.31 -10.04
CA GLN A 139 -8.54 -15.25 -9.38
C GLN A 139 -9.90 -14.58 -9.15
N ALA A 140 -10.97 -15.37 -9.17
CA ALA A 140 -12.32 -14.89 -8.91
C ALA A 140 -12.82 -15.34 -7.55
N ILE A 141 -13.36 -14.40 -6.77
CA ILE A 141 -14.04 -14.68 -5.50
C ILE A 141 -15.50 -14.26 -5.64
N LEU A 142 -16.39 -15.12 -5.21
CA LEU A 142 -17.82 -14.87 -5.17
C LEU A 142 -18.20 -14.46 -3.76
N MET A 143 -18.93 -13.36 -3.66
CA MET A 143 -19.44 -12.86 -2.39
C MET A 143 -20.92 -12.51 -2.55
N ALA A 144 -21.70 -12.87 -1.56
CA ALA A 144 -23.10 -12.51 -1.51
C ALA A 144 -23.53 -12.22 -0.08
N GLY A 145 -24.61 -11.45 0.05
CA GLY A 145 -25.11 -11.11 1.36
C GLY A 145 -26.55 -10.62 1.33
N SER A 146 -27.16 -10.71 2.50
CA SER A 146 -28.47 -10.15 2.78
C SER A 146 -28.48 -9.57 4.21
N GLY A 147 -29.54 -8.88 4.59
CA GLY A 147 -29.68 -8.26 5.89
C GLY A 147 -29.77 -6.73 5.79
N ARG A 148 -29.61 -6.07 6.93
CA ARG A 148 -29.75 -4.61 7.05
C ARG A 148 -28.49 -3.85 6.62
N TYR A 149 -27.35 -4.52 6.67
CA TYR A 149 -26.04 -3.92 6.39
C TYR A 149 -25.47 -4.42 5.07
N SER A 150 -25.25 -3.50 4.13
CA SER A 150 -24.62 -3.81 2.86
C SER A 150 -23.12 -4.01 3.03
N PHE A 151 -22.58 -5.15 2.59
CA PHE A 151 -21.14 -5.38 2.59
C PHE A 151 -20.40 -4.60 1.48
N LYS A 152 -21.10 -4.16 0.44
CA LYS A 152 -20.52 -3.37 -0.65
C LYS A 152 -20.23 -1.94 -0.23
N GLY A 153 -21.04 -1.38 0.67
CA GLY A 153 -20.92 0.03 1.04
C GLY A 153 -21.43 0.97 -0.04
N SER A 154 -20.94 2.19 -0.03
CA SER A 154 -21.29 3.23 -1.02
C SER A 154 -20.08 3.84 -1.73
N GLY A 155 -18.87 3.53 -1.25
CA GLY A 155 -17.62 4.11 -1.75
C GLY A 155 -17.14 3.58 -3.10
N TYR A 156 -17.68 2.44 -3.56
CA TYR A 156 -17.24 1.78 -4.79
C TYR A 156 -17.78 2.41 -6.09
N VAL A 157 -18.82 3.21 -5.99
CA VAL A 157 -19.50 3.78 -7.17
C VAL A 157 -18.57 4.70 -7.96
N ARG A 158 -18.56 4.57 -9.30
CA ARG A 158 -17.76 5.37 -10.24
C ARG A 158 -16.24 5.20 -10.08
N GLY A 159 -15.80 3.97 -9.98
CA GLY A 159 -14.36 3.65 -9.92
C GLY A 159 -13.75 3.76 -8.53
N GLY A 160 -14.58 3.89 -7.50
CA GLY A 160 -14.16 3.87 -6.09
C GLY A 160 -13.70 2.50 -5.59
N ILE A 161 -13.39 2.45 -4.32
CA ILE A 161 -12.93 1.25 -3.62
C ILE A 161 -14.04 0.74 -2.71
N PHE A 162 -14.20 -0.58 -2.62
CA PHE A 162 -15.06 -1.21 -1.62
C PHE A 162 -14.45 -1.00 -0.23
N ASP A 163 -15.00 -0.10 0.53
CA ASP A 163 -14.50 0.35 1.83
C ASP A 163 -14.84 -0.59 3.00
N ARG A 164 -15.81 -1.49 2.79
CA ARG A 164 -16.31 -2.38 3.85
C ARG A 164 -15.75 -3.79 3.80
N ILE A 165 -15.10 -4.19 2.72
CA ILE A 165 -14.54 -5.53 2.56
C ILE A 165 -13.07 -5.48 2.18
N GLN A 166 -12.33 -6.45 2.71
CA GLN A 166 -10.93 -6.64 2.42
C GLN A 166 -10.60 -8.12 2.42
N LEU A 167 -9.93 -8.61 1.38
CA LEU A 167 -9.37 -9.96 1.34
C LEU A 167 -8.03 -9.95 2.06
N ILE A 168 -7.82 -10.91 2.95
CA ILE A 168 -6.58 -11.07 3.70
C ILE A 168 -6.10 -12.51 3.58
N GLN A 169 -4.84 -12.68 3.20
CA GLN A 169 -4.15 -13.95 3.19
C GLN A 169 -2.72 -13.79 3.72
N GLY A 170 -2.44 -14.33 4.90
CA GLY A 170 -1.17 -14.09 5.57
C GLY A 170 -0.91 -12.59 5.77
N ASP A 171 0.20 -12.11 5.20
CA ASP A 171 0.59 -10.70 5.24
C ASP A 171 0.09 -9.90 4.01
N TYR A 172 -0.61 -10.56 3.09
CA TYR A 172 -1.17 -9.90 1.91
C TYR A 172 -2.59 -9.43 2.21
N SER A 173 -2.92 -8.24 1.70
CA SER A 173 -4.29 -7.73 1.73
C SER A 173 -4.66 -7.13 0.38
N VAL A 174 -5.86 -7.43 -0.08
CA VAL A 174 -6.41 -6.93 -1.34
C VAL A 174 -7.69 -6.19 -1.06
N ARG A 175 -7.79 -4.95 -1.55
CA ARG A 175 -9.01 -4.16 -1.57
C ARG A 175 -9.52 -4.09 -2.99
N PHE A 176 -10.78 -4.41 -3.14
CA PHE A 176 -11.42 -4.43 -4.45
C PHE A 176 -11.81 -3.03 -4.89
N ARG A 177 -11.66 -2.78 -6.19
CA ARG A 177 -12.12 -1.57 -6.86
C ARG A 177 -13.35 -1.89 -7.70
N ASP A 178 -14.11 -0.88 -8.05
CA ASP A 178 -15.29 -1.03 -8.91
C ASP A 178 -14.99 -1.79 -10.22
N LYS A 179 -13.86 -1.50 -10.86
CA LYS A 179 -13.40 -2.19 -12.08
C LYS A 179 -13.09 -3.70 -11.90
N GLU A 180 -12.89 -4.14 -10.68
CA GLU A 180 -12.59 -5.53 -10.28
C GLU A 180 -13.85 -6.25 -9.79
N HIS A 181 -15.02 -5.61 -9.93
CA HIS A 181 -16.29 -6.13 -9.48
C HIS A 181 -17.29 -6.26 -10.63
N LYS A 182 -18.01 -7.37 -10.65
CA LYS A 182 -19.16 -7.59 -11.50
C LYS A 182 -20.36 -7.95 -10.64
N ARG A 183 -21.44 -7.17 -10.76
CA ARG A 183 -22.70 -7.53 -10.09
C ARG A 183 -23.30 -8.75 -10.77
N LEU A 184 -23.72 -9.69 -9.96
CA LEU A 184 -24.47 -10.88 -10.37
C LEU A 184 -25.94 -10.71 -9.96
N ALA A 185 -26.83 -11.46 -10.61
CA ALA A 185 -28.24 -11.55 -10.21
C ALA A 185 -28.34 -12.43 -8.95
N ASP A 186 -28.50 -13.72 -9.14
CA ASP A 186 -28.53 -14.74 -8.08
C ASP A 186 -27.52 -15.83 -8.40
N PHE A 187 -27.21 -16.66 -7.41
CA PHE A 187 -26.44 -17.88 -7.67
C PHE A 187 -27.30 -18.91 -8.38
N ALA A 188 -26.72 -19.56 -9.38
CA ALA A 188 -27.40 -20.59 -10.21
C ALA A 188 -27.51 -21.96 -9.55
N ALA A 189 -26.91 -22.18 -8.39
CA ALA A 189 -26.89 -23.45 -7.71
C ALA A 189 -28.28 -23.86 -7.22
N ASP A 190 -28.66 -25.10 -7.45
CA ASP A 190 -29.95 -25.64 -7.02
C ASP A 190 -30.11 -25.52 -5.49
N GLY A 191 -31.21 -24.88 -5.04
CA GLY A 191 -31.49 -24.64 -3.63
C GLY A 191 -30.82 -23.37 -3.06
N SER A 192 -30.18 -22.53 -3.90
CA SER A 192 -29.66 -21.24 -3.49
C SER A 192 -30.78 -20.29 -3.06
N PRO A 193 -30.68 -19.60 -1.91
CA PRO A 193 -31.63 -18.58 -1.54
C PRO A 193 -31.46 -17.35 -2.43
N HIS A 194 -32.51 -16.53 -2.51
CA HIS A 194 -32.38 -15.17 -3.06
C HIS A 194 -31.59 -14.28 -2.11
N LEU A 195 -30.48 -13.71 -2.59
CA LEU A 195 -29.60 -12.84 -1.81
C LEU A 195 -29.65 -11.42 -2.35
N ALA A 196 -29.84 -10.44 -1.47
CA ALA A 196 -30.05 -9.04 -1.85
C ALA A 196 -28.85 -8.45 -2.62
N GLU A 197 -27.64 -8.90 -2.29
CA GLU A 197 -26.40 -8.47 -2.92
C GLU A 197 -25.57 -9.66 -3.33
N THR A 198 -25.25 -9.79 -4.61
CA THR A 198 -24.37 -10.83 -5.13
C THR A 198 -23.36 -10.20 -6.06
N GLY A 199 -22.12 -10.65 -6.02
CA GLY A 199 -21.06 -10.10 -6.85
C GLY A 199 -19.88 -11.04 -7.01
N LEU A 200 -19.23 -10.90 -8.15
CA LEU A 200 -17.96 -11.49 -8.49
C LEU A 200 -16.86 -10.42 -8.30
N PHE A 201 -15.79 -10.79 -7.63
CA PHE A 201 -14.66 -9.92 -7.35
C PHE A 201 -13.39 -10.57 -7.89
N VAL A 202 -12.64 -9.80 -8.69
CA VAL A 202 -11.38 -10.26 -9.28
C VAL A 202 -10.22 -9.87 -8.37
N VAL A 203 -9.41 -10.86 -8.01
CA VAL A 203 -8.17 -10.68 -7.27
C VAL A 203 -7.03 -10.53 -8.27
N PRO A 204 -6.30 -9.42 -8.27
CA PRO A 204 -5.20 -9.18 -9.21
C PRO A 204 -4.06 -10.21 -9.07
N ALA A 205 -3.42 -10.55 -10.18
CA ALA A 205 -2.33 -11.54 -10.22
C ALA A 205 -1.09 -11.12 -9.39
N ASP A 206 -0.84 -9.83 -9.28
CA ASP A 206 0.29 -9.25 -8.53
C ASP A 206 0.04 -9.18 -7.01
N SER A 207 -1.15 -9.58 -6.55
CA SER A 207 -1.52 -9.55 -5.12
C SER A 207 -0.80 -10.59 -4.27
N GLY A 208 -0.20 -11.63 -4.88
CA GLY A 208 0.39 -12.77 -4.18
C GLY A 208 -0.65 -13.73 -3.56
N PHE A 209 -1.89 -13.66 -4.00
CA PHE A 209 -2.97 -14.54 -3.53
C PHE A 209 -2.84 -15.94 -4.11
N ASP A 210 -2.91 -16.96 -3.25
CA ASP A 210 -2.94 -18.38 -3.61
C ASP A 210 -4.29 -19.01 -3.22
N PRO A 211 -5.12 -19.44 -4.18
CA PRO A 211 -6.44 -20.02 -3.91
C PRO A 211 -6.40 -21.35 -3.16
N ALA A 212 -5.24 -22.01 -3.10
CA ALA A 212 -5.07 -23.27 -2.37
C ALA A 212 -4.81 -23.07 -0.88
N LEU A 213 -4.35 -21.88 -0.46
CA LEU A 213 -4.05 -21.57 0.93
C LEU A 213 -5.26 -20.93 1.64
N PRO A 214 -5.35 -21.05 2.97
CA PRO A 214 -6.40 -20.36 3.75
C PRO A 214 -6.37 -18.85 3.57
N TRP A 215 -7.54 -18.23 3.46
CA TRP A 215 -7.75 -16.81 3.39
C TRP A 215 -9.00 -16.38 4.15
N ARG A 216 -9.20 -15.09 4.32
CA ARG A 216 -10.41 -14.55 4.95
C ARG A 216 -10.84 -13.25 4.28
N ILE A 217 -12.14 -12.99 4.32
CA ILE A 217 -12.69 -11.67 4.08
C ILE A 217 -12.91 -10.99 5.42
N GLN A 218 -12.35 -9.81 5.57
CA GLN A 218 -12.61 -8.94 6.70
C GLN A 218 -13.71 -7.96 6.32
N LEU A 219 -14.81 -7.99 7.06
CA LEU A 219 -15.94 -7.08 6.92
C LEU A 219 -15.81 -5.96 7.94
N LEU A 220 -15.76 -4.72 7.46
CA LEU A 220 -15.73 -3.51 8.29
C LEU A 220 -17.17 -3.03 8.52
N VAL A 221 -17.60 -3.08 9.77
CA VAL A 221 -18.88 -2.54 10.20
C VAL A 221 -18.68 -1.22 10.91
N HIS A 222 -19.53 -0.25 10.60
CA HIS A 222 -19.48 1.04 11.27
C HIS A 222 -20.82 1.39 11.94
N ARG A 223 -20.74 2.14 13.02
CA ARG A 223 -21.89 2.73 13.72
C ARG A 223 -21.69 4.24 13.83
N ALA A 224 -22.70 5.01 13.41
CA ALA A 224 -22.66 6.47 13.52
C ALA A 224 -22.87 6.91 14.98
N ILE A 225 -21.94 7.67 15.54
CA ILE A 225 -22.01 8.24 16.87
C ILE A 225 -22.27 9.74 16.88
N GLY A 226 -22.30 10.36 15.71
CA GLY A 226 -22.59 11.77 15.46
C GLY A 226 -22.81 12.04 13.98
N PRO A 227 -23.01 13.30 13.58
CA PRO A 227 -23.24 13.67 12.17
C PRO A 227 -22.11 13.26 11.23
N ILE A 228 -20.87 13.26 11.72
CA ILE A 228 -19.66 12.96 10.94
C ILE A 228 -18.88 11.80 11.56
N LYS A 229 -19.00 11.61 12.89
CA LYS A 229 -18.19 10.67 13.65
C LYS A 229 -18.77 9.24 13.60
N LYS A 230 -17.94 8.25 13.32
CA LYS A 230 -18.31 6.83 13.25
C LYS A 230 -17.32 6.00 14.06
N GLU A 231 -17.81 4.94 14.69
CA GLU A 231 -17.00 3.89 15.30
C GLU A 231 -17.02 2.65 14.41
N PHE A 232 -15.93 1.90 14.42
CA PHE A 232 -15.70 0.79 13.50
C PHE A 232 -15.36 -0.48 14.27
N LEU A 233 -15.88 -1.61 13.77
CA LEU A 233 -15.50 -2.97 14.16
C LEU A 233 -15.24 -3.82 12.92
N THR A 234 -14.42 -4.84 13.07
CA THR A 234 -14.09 -5.78 12.00
C THR A 234 -14.57 -7.17 12.35
N PHE A 235 -15.14 -7.86 11.37
CA PHE A 235 -15.56 -9.26 11.47
C PHE A 235 -14.90 -10.08 10.37
N ASP A 236 -14.26 -11.18 10.74
CA ASP A 236 -13.56 -12.02 9.81
C ASP A 236 -14.44 -13.22 9.38
N VAL A 237 -14.46 -13.50 8.09
CA VAL A 237 -15.05 -14.71 7.51
C VAL A 237 -13.91 -15.51 6.86
N GLY A 238 -13.49 -16.58 7.53
CA GLY A 238 -12.42 -17.44 7.06
C GLY A 238 -12.89 -18.40 5.97
N TYR A 239 -12.01 -18.62 4.98
CA TYR A 239 -12.20 -19.61 3.93
C TYR A 239 -11.01 -20.56 3.86
N VAL A 240 -11.31 -21.83 3.81
CA VAL A 240 -10.34 -22.90 3.56
C VAL A 240 -10.89 -23.73 2.41
N THR A 241 -10.12 -23.83 1.33
CA THR A 241 -10.50 -24.64 0.17
C THR A 241 -10.67 -26.11 0.59
N PRO A 242 -11.82 -26.73 0.33
CA PRO A 242 -12.06 -28.13 0.69
C PRO A 242 -10.99 -29.06 0.09
N PRO A 243 -10.48 -30.05 0.85
CA PRO A 243 -9.36 -30.90 0.42
C PRO A 243 -9.61 -31.67 -0.89
N ARG A 244 -10.86 -31.94 -1.23
CA ARG A 244 -11.22 -32.64 -2.48
C ARG A 244 -10.83 -31.84 -3.74
N PHE A 245 -10.77 -30.50 -3.65
CA PHE A 245 -10.37 -29.63 -4.75
C PHE A 245 -8.88 -29.33 -4.77
N LEU A 246 -8.11 -29.89 -3.82
CA LEU A 246 -6.69 -29.67 -3.72
C LEU A 246 -5.92 -30.91 -4.19
N GLU A 247 -4.87 -30.67 -4.94
CA GLU A 247 -3.86 -31.63 -5.28
C GLU A 247 -2.61 -31.39 -4.44
N LYS A 248 -2.13 -32.47 -3.80
CA LYS A 248 -0.97 -32.43 -2.93
C LYS A 248 0.29 -32.69 -3.74
N HIS A 249 1.18 -31.72 -3.79
CA HIS A 249 2.50 -31.88 -4.37
C HIS A 249 3.54 -32.17 -3.26
N MET A 250 4.06 -33.41 -3.26
CA MET A 250 5.19 -33.72 -2.42
C MET A 250 6.46 -33.08 -2.99
N PRO A 251 7.34 -32.50 -2.16
CA PRO A 251 8.62 -32.00 -2.64
C PRO A 251 9.38 -33.14 -3.31
N LYS A 252 9.70 -32.97 -4.59
CA LYS A 252 10.57 -33.89 -5.32
C LYS A 252 11.93 -33.79 -4.67
N ALA A 253 12.44 -34.90 -4.10
CA ALA A 253 13.79 -34.95 -3.60
C ALA A 253 14.70 -34.46 -4.73
N ALA A 254 15.48 -33.44 -4.47
CA ALA A 254 16.37 -32.83 -5.45
C ALA A 254 17.44 -33.83 -5.78
N THR A 255 17.29 -34.53 -6.92
CA THR A 255 18.41 -35.13 -7.64
C THR A 255 19.22 -33.96 -8.19
N SER A 256 20.40 -33.84 -7.66
CA SER A 256 21.47 -32.98 -8.14
C SER A 256 21.78 -33.32 -9.59
N ASP A 257 21.33 -32.52 -10.52
CA ASP A 257 21.99 -32.40 -11.83
C ASP A 257 21.73 -31.03 -12.44
N ASN A 258 22.84 -30.43 -12.77
CA ASN A 258 23.13 -29.19 -13.46
C ASN A 258 22.07 -28.66 -14.42
N ALA A 259 21.67 -27.42 -14.22
CA ALA A 259 21.49 -26.45 -15.30
C ALA A 259 21.80 -25.04 -14.79
N LEU A 260 23.01 -24.64 -15.07
CA LEU A 260 23.44 -23.24 -15.14
C LEU A 260 22.72 -22.60 -16.33
N THR A 261 21.84 -21.65 -16.08
CA THR A 261 21.67 -20.49 -16.98
C THR A 261 20.94 -19.37 -16.22
N ASP A 262 21.66 -18.33 -16.02
CA ASP A 262 21.35 -16.90 -15.94
C ASP A 262 19.96 -16.43 -15.48
N SER A 263 19.94 -16.01 -14.23
CA SER A 263 19.34 -14.71 -13.85
C SER A 263 20.11 -14.20 -12.63
N ALA A 264 20.84 -13.15 -12.83
CA ALA A 264 21.75 -12.53 -11.87
C ALA A 264 21.02 -12.00 -10.64
N ALA A 265 20.83 -12.87 -9.66
CA ALA A 265 20.69 -12.51 -8.26
C ALA A 265 21.67 -13.42 -7.53
N GLY A 266 22.89 -12.95 -7.34
CA GLY A 266 23.93 -13.64 -6.60
C GLY A 266 23.46 -14.01 -5.19
N PRO A 267 23.99 -15.12 -4.61
CA PRO A 267 23.62 -15.56 -3.27
C PRO A 267 23.89 -14.45 -2.27
N ALA A 268 22.86 -14.10 -1.50
CA ALA A 268 22.97 -13.16 -0.41
C ALA A 268 24.09 -13.65 0.53
N ARG A 269 25.23 -12.98 0.49
CA ARG A 269 26.27 -13.14 1.51
C ARG A 269 25.62 -12.71 2.83
N THR A 270 25.43 -13.66 3.71
CA THR A 270 25.11 -13.46 5.11
C THR A 270 26.17 -12.55 5.71
N GLY A 271 25.85 -11.28 5.92
CA GLY A 271 26.76 -10.37 6.61
C GLY A 271 26.63 -8.88 6.29
N ASP A 272 26.28 -8.50 5.06
CA ASP A 272 26.30 -7.07 4.72
C ASP A 272 25.02 -6.35 5.14
N PRO A 273 25.11 -5.25 5.90
CA PRO A 273 23.94 -4.47 6.31
C PRO A 273 23.21 -3.90 5.10
N LEU A 274 21.89 -3.78 5.22
CA LEU A 274 21.00 -3.34 4.12
C LEU A 274 21.42 -2.02 3.50
N TRP A 275 21.82 -1.06 4.32
CA TRP A 275 22.25 0.25 3.86
C TRP A 275 23.44 0.16 2.90
N MET A 276 24.40 -0.77 3.11
CA MET A 276 25.53 -0.94 2.22
C MET A 276 25.12 -1.39 0.82
N LYS A 277 24.13 -2.31 0.72
CA LYS A 277 23.60 -2.75 -0.60
C LYS A 277 22.91 -1.61 -1.34
N ILE A 278 22.17 -0.76 -0.61
CA ILE A 278 21.52 0.42 -1.18
C ILE A 278 22.58 1.42 -1.67
N TRP A 279 23.62 1.66 -0.90
CA TRP A 279 24.72 2.56 -1.29
C TRP A 279 25.41 2.07 -2.56
N ILE A 280 25.70 0.79 -2.65
CA ILE A 280 26.33 0.18 -3.84
C ILE A 280 25.40 0.31 -5.07
N SER A 281 24.11 0.05 -4.92
CA SER A 281 23.15 0.16 -6.03
C SER A 281 22.95 1.60 -6.52
N LYS A 282 23.18 2.60 -5.66
CA LYS A 282 23.03 4.03 -5.96
C LYS A 282 24.36 4.76 -6.20
N ILE A 283 25.46 4.05 -6.41
CA ILE A 283 26.77 4.64 -6.70
C ILE A 283 26.72 5.69 -7.83
N PRO A 284 26.09 5.44 -9.01
CA PRO A 284 26.06 6.45 -10.05
C PRO A 284 25.36 7.74 -9.62
N ASP A 285 24.27 7.64 -8.88
CA ASP A 285 23.53 8.80 -8.36
C ASP A 285 24.35 9.57 -7.32
N ILE A 286 25.08 8.85 -6.46
CA ILE A 286 25.96 9.43 -5.46
C ILE A 286 27.11 10.21 -6.13
N ILE A 287 27.68 9.67 -7.23
CA ILE A 287 28.75 10.34 -7.97
C ILE A 287 28.23 11.63 -8.60
N ILE A 288 27.05 11.62 -9.21
CA ILE A 288 26.45 12.81 -9.83
C ILE A 288 26.15 13.87 -8.77
N LEU A 289 25.59 13.47 -7.62
CA LEU A 289 25.38 14.38 -6.50
C LEU A 289 26.69 14.96 -5.98
N GLY A 290 27.70 14.11 -5.75
CA GLY A 290 29.02 14.50 -5.28
C GLY A 290 29.71 15.49 -6.22
N LEU A 291 29.60 15.27 -7.52
CA LEU A 291 30.12 16.21 -8.53
C LEU A 291 29.40 17.57 -8.44
N GLY A 292 28.05 17.57 -8.35
CA GLY A 292 27.27 18.79 -8.17
C GLY A 292 27.67 19.57 -6.92
N LEU A 293 27.81 18.88 -5.77
CA LEU A 293 28.23 19.48 -4.52
C LEU A 293 29.67 20.01 -4.58
N THR A 294 30.56 19.31 -5.28
CA THR A 294 31.95 19.76 -5.50
C THR A 294 31.99 21.03 -6.33
N VAL A 295 31.21 21.10 -7.42
CA VAL A 295 31.08 22.33 -8.23
C VAL A 295 30.53 23.47 -7.40
N LEU A 296 29.49 23.22 -6.60
CA LEU A 296 28.92 24.25 -5.72
C LEU A 296 29.95 24.77 -4.71
N THR A 297 30.65 23.87 -4.04
CA THR A 297 31.70 24.19 -3.08
C THR A 297 32.84 25.04 -3.75
N ALA A 298 33.24 24.62 -4.95
CA ALA A 298 34.23 25.39 -5.73
C ALA A 298 33.73 26.81 -6.08
N MET A 299 32.46 26.95 -6.46
CA MET A 299 31.86 28.26 -6.72
C MET A 299 31.88 29.18 -5.48
N PHE A 300 31.59 28.62 -4.31
CA PHE A 300 31.65 29.40 -3.05
C PHE A 300 33.09 29.70 -2.60
N PHE A 301 33.99 28.78 -2.85
CA PHE A 301 35.40 29.00 -2.50
C PHE A 301 36.06 30.09 -3.36
N PHE A 302 35.73 30.12 -4.65
CA PHE A 302 36.23 31.10 -5.61
C PHE A 302 35.27 32.27 -5.84
N GLN A 303 34.39 32.56 -4.88
CA GLN A 303 33.36 33.62 -5.00
C GLN A 303 33.92 34.99 -5.37
N ASP A 304 35.10 35.38 -4.84
CA ASP A 304 35.73 36.67 -5.12
C ASP A 304 36.18 36.79 -6.58
N TRP A 305 36.63 35.69 -7.17
CA TRP A 305 37.01 35.64 -8.58
C TRP A 305 35.79 35.66 -9.49
N LEU A 306 34.74 34.91 -9.10
CA LEU A 306 33.47 34.88 -9.80
C LEU A 306 32.75 36.25 -9.76
N ALA A 307 32.80 36.97 -8.66
CA ALA A 307 32.22 38.29 -8.52
C ALA A 307 32.78 39.30 -9.52
N LYS A 308 34.02 39.13 -9.95
CA LYS A 308 34.67 39.98 -10.99
C LYS A 308 34.17 39.64 -12.41
N ARG A 309 33.39 38.56 -12.60
CA ARG A 309 32.92 38.09 -13.91
C ARG A 309 31.41 37.81 -13.89
N PRO A 310 30.57 38.86 -13.85
CA PRO A 310 29.12 38.72 -13.60
C PRO A 310 28.40 37.84 -14.64
N VAL A 311 28.79 37.90 -15.90
CA VAL A 311 28.19 37.09 -16.98
C VAL A 311 28.48 35.62 -16.80
N LEU A 312 29.70 35.24 -16.41
CA LEU A 312 30.07 33.87 -16.13
C LEU A 312 29.31 33.31 -14.93
N THR A 313 29.25 34.11 -13.86
CA THR A 313 28.53 33.75 -12.62
C THR A 313 27.05 33.54 -12.88
N ASP A 314 26.40 34.37 -13.67
CA ASP A 314 24.99 34.24 -14.00
C ASP A 314 24.71 32.95 -14.83
N ARG A 315 25.58 32.63 -15.79
CA ARG A 315 25.48 31.41 -16.60
C ARG A 315 25.70 30.15 -15.74
N LEU A 316 26.70 30.13 -14.87
CA LEU A 316 26.96 29.03 -13.96
C LEU A 316 25.80 28.83 -12.98
N ARG A 317 25.25 29.92 -12.45
CA ARG A 317 24.08 29.88 -11.57
C ARG A 317 22.88 29.28 -12.30
N LEU A 318 22.59 29.74 -13.52
CA LEU A 318 21.49 29.21 -14.31
C LEU A 318 21.65 27.73 -14.57
N ALA A 319 22.84 27.29 -14.98
CA ALA A 319 23.12 25.88 -15.21
C ALA A 319 22.95 25.03 -13.93
N PHE A 320 23.45 25.54 -12.80
CA PHE A 320 23.33 24.84 -11.51
C PHE A 320 21.88 24.77 -11.01
N LEU A 321 21.11 25.84 -11.12
CA LEU A 321 19.68 25.85 -10.75
C LEU A 321 18.87 24.89 -11.63
N THR A 322 19.20 24.81 -12.92
CA THR A 322 18.57 23.83 -13.83
C THR A 322 18.90 22.39 -13.42
N TYR A 323 20.17 22.13 -13.07
CA TYR A 323 20.58 20.84 -12.50
C TYR A 323 19.81 20.52 -11.21
N THR A 324 19.69 21.49 -10.30
CA THR A 324 18.97 21.30 -9.02
C THR A 324 17.52 20.95 -9.25
N VAL A 325 16.82 21.65 -10.15
CA VAL A 325 15.40 21.36 -10.43
C VAL A 325 15.25 20.00 -11.12
N LEU A 326 15.97 19.76 -12.22
CA LEU A 326 15.76 18.56 -13.03
C LEU A 326 16.31 17.31 -12.38
N TRP A 327 17.53 17.38 -11.83
CA TRP A 327 18.18 16.19 -11.30
C TRP A 327 17.86 15.98 -9.81
N ILE A 328 18.10 16.95 -8.93
CA ILE A 328 17.83 16.79 -7.49
C ILE A 328 16.33 16.74 -7.23
N GLY A 329 15.52 17.60 -7.89
CA GLY A 329 14.10 17.73 -7.64
C GLY A 329 13.27 16.61 -8.29
N PHE A 330 13.39 16.44 -9.62
CA PHE A 330 12.51 15.52 -10.36
C PHE A 330 13.06 14.09 -10.44
N TYR A 331 14.34 13.91 -10.74
CA TYR A 331 14.90 12.57 -10.93
C TYR A 331 15.27 11.90 -9.60
N ALA A 332 16.16 12.51 -8.82
CA ALA A 332 16.66 11.92 -7.58
C ALA A 332 15.68 12.05 -6.41
N GLN A 333 14.69 12.96 -6.50
CA GLN A 333 13.72 13.28 -5.45
C GLN A 333 14.36 13.51 -4.07
N ALA A 334 15.61 13.94 -4.05
CA ALA A 334 16.42 14.15 -2.85
C ALA A 334 16.12 15.53 -2.24
N GLN A 335 14.90 15.68 -1.70
CA GLN A 335 14.47 16.93 -1.09
C GLN A 335 14.63 16.87 0.43
N LEU A 336 15.25 17.90 1.01
CA LEU A 336 15.27 18.06 2.46
C LEU A 336 13.92 18.59 2.93
N SER A 337 13.24 17.77 3.75
CA SER A 337 11.97 18.10 4.36
C SER A 337 12.17 18.45 5.84
N ILE A 338 11.29 19.29 6.38
CA ILE A 338 11.22 19.54 7.82
C ILE A 338 10.95 18.25 8.61
N VAL A 339 10.28 17.28 7.99
CA VAL A 339 10.04 15.96 8.58
C VAL A 339 11.36 15.24 8.88
N ASN A 340 12.37 15.35 8.00
CA ASN A 340 13.69 14.75 8.23
C ASN A 340 14.39 15.38 9.45
N VAL A 341 14.23 16.68 9.66
CA VAL A 341 14.77 17.38 10.83
C VAL A 341 14.07 16.93 12.10
N LEU A 342 12.74 16.84 12.08
CA LEU A 342 11.97 16.37 13.23
C LEU A 342 12.25 14.89 13.55
N THR A 343 12.41 14.05 12.53
CA THR A 343 12.80 12.65 12.71
C THR A 343 14.18 12.52 13.33
N PHE A 344 15.14 13.35 12.88
CA PHE A 344 16.48 13.41 13.46
C PHE A 344 16.44 13.85 14.93
N ALA A 345 15.72 14.93 15.22
CA ALA A 345 15.56 15.41 16.60
C ALA A 345 14.85 14.38 17.50
N GLY A 346 13.81 13.72 16.98
CA GLY A 346 13.09 12.65 17.68
C GLY A 346 13.97 11.42 17.95
N SER A 347 14.82 11.02 17.00
CA SER A 347 15.71 9.87 17.16
C SER A 347 16.77 10.10 18.23
N ILE A 348 17.26 11.32 18.40
CA ILE A 348 18.20 11.68 19.48
C ILE A 348 17.56 11.46 20.86
N MET A 349 16.23 11.71 20.97
CA MET A 349 15.51 11.61 22.24
C MET A 349 15.09 10.16 22.57
N HIS A 350 14.92 9.28 21.59
CA HIS A 350 14.33 7.93 21.76
C HIS A 350 15.30 6.77 21.44
N GLY A 351 16.59 7.06 21.27
CA GLY A 351 17.60 6.08 20.88
C GLY A 351 18.01 6.21 19.41
N PHE A 352 19.23 6.67 19.21
CA PHE A 352 19.78 6.97 17.90
C PHE A 352 20.34 5.73 17.21
N HIS A 353 19.79 5.37 16.05
CA HIS A 353 20.27 4.28 15.19
C HIS A 353 20.70 4.82 13.83
N TRP A 354 21.99 4.70 13.51
CA TRP A 354 22.55 5.14 12.24
C TRP A 354 21.94 4.46 11.03
N ASP A 355 21.54 3.21 11.15
CA ASP A 355 21.03 2.40 10.05
C ASP A 355 19.83 3.06 9.36
N PHE A 356 18.98 3.73 10.12
CA PHE A 356 17.80 4.42 9.57
C PHE A 356 18.18 5.59 8.65
N PHE A 357 19.20 6.37 9.02
CA PHE A 357 19.65 7.53 8.23
C PHE A 357 20.46 7.13 7.01
N LEU A 358 21.15 5.98 7.07
CA LEU A 358 21.94 5.45 5.97
C LEU A 358 21.11 4.75 4.89
N LEU A 359 19.80 4.51 5.11
CA LEU A 359 18.92 3.92 4.10
C LEU A 359 18.71 4.81 2.87
N GLU A 360 18.81 6.14 3.04
CA GLU A 360 18.64 7.11 1.95
C GLU A 360 19.94 7.89 1.68
N PRO A 361 20.89 7.30 0.90
CA PRO A 361 22.23 7.84 0.75
C PRO A 361 22.26 9.27 0.19
N LEU A 362 21.39 9.59 -0.78
CA LEU A 362 21.37 10.91 -1.40
C LEU A 362 20.92 12.00 -0.41
N ILE A 363 19.87 11.71 0.38
CA ILE A 363 19.37 12.63 1.41
C ILE A 363 20.40 12.79 2.51
N PHE A 364 21.06 11.69 2.92
CA PHE A 364 22.10 11.72 3.95
C PHE A 364 23.29 12.59 3.53
N ILE A 365 23.81 12.42 2.31
CA ILE A 365 24.93 13.22 1.77
C ILE A 365 24.51 14.68 1.63
N LEU A 366 23.32 14.95 1.13
CA LEU A 366 22.80 16.30 0.98
C LEU A 366 22.65 16.98 2.34
N TRP A 367 22.13 16.26 3.35
CA TRP A 367 22.01 16.76 4.72
C TRP A 367 23.38 17.10 5.34
N GLY A 368 24.34 16.21 5.22
CA GLY A 368 25.72 16.44 5.67
C GLY A 368 26.36 17.66 4.99
N SER A 369 26.17 17.81 3.67
CA SER A 369 26.70 18.95 2.92
C SER A 369 26.05 20.28 3.32
N VAL A 370 24.72 20.27 3.56
CA VAL A 370 24.01 21.46 4.05
C VAL A 370 24.46 21.83 5.47
N ALA A 371 24.59 20.85 6.37
CA ALA A 371 25.10 21.10 7.72
C ALA A 371 26.51 21.70 7.70
N ALA A 372 27.40 21.15 6.88
CA ALA A 372 28.75 21.72 6.68
C ALA A 372 28.68 23.13 6.10
N SER A 373 27.83 23.35 5.11
CA SER A 373 27.70 24.66 4.46
C SER A 373 27.17 25.77 5.40
N LEU A 374 26.29 25.38 6.35
CA LEU A 374 25.80 26.31 7.38
C LEU A 374 26.91 26.82 8.29
N LEU A 375 27.92 25.98 8.56
CA LEU A 375 29.08 26.38 9.39
C LEU A 375 29.99 27.34 8.65
N PHE A 376 30.21 27.17 7.33
CA PHE A 376 31.18 27.95 6.57
C PHE A 376 30.58 29.16 5.84
N TRP A 377 29.38 29.03 5.26
CA TRP A 377 28.76 30.04 4.37
C TRP A 377 27.36 30.47 4.80
N GLY A 378 26.80 29.87 5.83
CA GLY A 378 25.48 30.20 6.35
C GLY A 378 24.30 29.65 5.49
N ARG A 379 23.09 30.11 5.82
CA ARG A 379 21.82 29.62 5.27
C ARG A 379 21.63 29.80 3.76
N GLY A 380 22.35 30.70 3.14
CA GLY A 380 22.16 31.06 1.72
C GLY A 380 22.47 29.95 0.75
N VAL A 381 23.32 28.99 1.10
CA VAL A 381 23.73 27.90 0.23
C VAL A 381 22.56 26.96 -0.07
N TYR A 382 21.82 26.55 0.95
CA TYR A 382 20.68 25.65 0.74
C TYR A 382 19.52 26.32 0.00
N CYS A 383 19.00 27.44 0.54
CA CYS A 383 17.82 28.10 -0.03
C CYS A 383 18.06 28.71 -1.39
N GLY A 384 19.29 29.18 -1.66
CA GLY A 384 19.64 29.86 -2.90
C GLY A 384 20.15 28.96 -4.03
N TRP A 385 20.53 27.67 -3.73
CA TRP A 385 21.20 26.82 -4.71
C TRP A 385 20.72 25.35 -4.71
N LEU A 386 20.55 24.75 -3.55
CA LEU A 386 20.24 23.32 -3.40
C LEU A 386 18.74 23.04 -3.25
N CYS A 387 17.93 24.03 -2.86
CA CYS A 387 16.49 23.85 -2.71
C CYS A 387 15.80 23.82 -4.08
N PRO A 388 15.21 22.69 -4.53
CA PRO A 388 14.55 22.61 -5.84
C PRO A 388 13.41 23.61 -6.00
N PHE A 389 12.67 23.89 -4.91
CA PHE A 389 11.59 24.87 -4.94
C PHE A 389 12.11 26.30 -5.15
N GLY A 390 13.16 26.70 -4.43
CA GLY A 390 13.79 28.01 -4.62
C GLY A 390 14.40 28.17 -6.01
N ALA A 391 15.04 27.14 -6.51
CA ALA A 391 15.60 27.09 -7.86
C ALA A 391 14.50 27.21 -8.93
N LEU A 392 13.39 26.47 -8.78
CA LEU A 392 12.25 26.55 -9.68
C LEU A 392 11.64 27.95 -9.71
N GLN A 393 11.47 28.57 -8.54
CA GLN A 393 10.93 29.93 -8.43
C GLN A 393 11.81 30.95 -9.17
N GLU A 394 13.13 30.86 -9.04
CA GLU A 394 14.05 31.74 -9.75
C GLU A 394 14.03 31.51 -11.27
N LEU A 395 14.00 30.24 -11.73
CA LEU A 395 13.90 29.91 -13.15
C LEU A 395 12.59 30.42 -13.75
N LEU A 396 11.46 30.21 -13.06
CA LEU A 396 10.16 30.72 -13.52
C LEU A 396 10.13 32.24 -13.57
N ASN A 397 10.74 32.94 -12.61
CA ASN A 397 10.85 34.41 -12.65
C ASN A 397 11.67 34.88 -13.86
N ARG A 398 12.78 34.20 -14.23
CA ARG A 398 13.55 34.52 -15.43
C ARG A 398 12.72 34.28 -16.70
N ILE A 399 11.99 33.19 -16.79
CA ILE A 399 11.09 32.88 -17.90
C ILE A 399 9.98 33.96 -18.01
N ALA A 400 9.35 34.32 -16.91
CA ALA A 400 8.32 35.37 -16.86
C ALA A 400 8.85 36.73 -17.38
N LYS A 401 10.11 37.08 -17.05
CA LYS A 401 10.75 38.28 -17.58
C LYS A 401 10.98 38.23 -19.10
N ILE A 402 11.31 37.05 -19.65
CA ILE A 402 11.45 36.86 -21.11
C ILE A 402 10.11 37.11 -21.82
N PHE A 403 9.01 36.61 -21.23
CA PHE A 403 7.64 36.82 -21.74
C PHE A 403 7.04 38.18 -21.36
N LYS A 404 7.81 39.07 -20.75
CA LYS A 404 7.39 40.43 -20.32
C LYS A 404 6.15 40.43 -19.44
N VAL A 405 5.96 39.39 -18.60
CA VAL A 405 4.85 39.32 -17.64
C VAL A 405 4.99 40.46 -16.64
N PRO A 406 3.93 41.26 -16.38
CA PRO A 406 4.01 42.38 -15.45
C PRO A 406 4.35 41.89 -14.03
N GLN A 407 5.39 42.45 -13.44
CA GLN A 407 5.82 42.12 -12.08
C GLN A 407 5.03 42.94 -11.07
N ILE A 408 4.45 42.32 -10.05
CA ILE A 408 3.78 43.03 -8.96
C ILE A 408 4.87 43.54 -8.02
N THR A 409 4.98 44.85 -7.88
CA THR A 409 5.86 45.47 -6.90
C THR A 409 5.18 45.49 -5.54
N VAL A 410 5.75 44.79 -4.55
CA VAL A 410 5.23 44.82 -3.17
C VAL A 410 5.52 46.22 -2.58
N PRO A 411 4.49 46.92 -2.03
CA PRO A 411 4.70 48.22 -1.39
C PRO A 411 5.73 48.10 -0.25
N TRP A 412 6.63 49.11 -0.14
CA TRP A 412 7.72 49.14 0.85
C TRP A 412 7.23 48.85 2.29
N ALA A 413 6.09 49.37 2.68
CA ALA A 413 5.48 49.16 4.00
C ALA A 413 5.13 47.70 4.34
N LEU A 414 4.87 46.85 3.32
CA LEU A 414 4.67 45.41 3.51
C LEU A 414 6.01 44.67 3.57
N HIS A 415 7.01 45.15 2.87
CA HIS A 415 8.35 44.56 2.91
C HIS A 415 9.00 44.73 4.29
N GLU A 416 8.84 45.92 4.92
CA GLU A 416 9.42 46.22 6.23
C GLU A 416 8.75 45.46 7.39
N ARG A 417 7.46 45.08 7.24
CA ARG A 417 6.72 44.30 8.25
C ARG A 417 6.84 42.80 8.11
N ALA A 418 7.39 42.31 7.00
CA ALA A 418 7.56 40.87 6.74
C ALA A 418 8.95 40.34 7.17
N TRP A 419 9.83 41.20 7.64
CA TRP A 419 11.14 40.88 8.22
C TRP A 419 11.11 41.18 9.72
#